data_765d519f870f4d5d1f946d926bfc3955
#
_entry.id   765d519f870f4d5d1f946d926bfc3955
#
_cell.length_a   1.000
_cell.length_b   1.000
_cell.length_c   1.000
_cell.angle_alpha   90.00
_cell.angle_beta   90.00
_cell.angle_gamma   90.00
#
_symmetry.space_group_name_H-M   'P 1'
#
loop_
_entity.id
_entity.type
_entity.pdbx_description
1 polymer ?
#
loop_
_entity_poly.entity_id
_entity_poly.type
_entity_poly.pdbx_seq_one_letter_code
_entity_poly.pdbx_strand_id
1 'polypeptide(L)'
;ETKTACEKYGIKPDMIIGCAGGGSNLGGLISPFMGEKLRGEADYEFIAVEPASCPSLTRGVYAYDFCDTGAVCPLAKMYTLGSTFIPSANHAGGLRYHGMSSVLSQLYHDGYMTARSVEQTSVFAAAEQFARTEGILPAPESSHAIRVAIDEAMKCKETGEEKTILFGLTGTGYFDMVAYQKFNDHEMSDYIPTDEELKVSMDRMPKVD
;
A
#
# COMPACT_ATOMS: atom_id res chain seq x y z
N GLU A 1 3.16 14.35 -12.59
CA GLU A 1 4.45 14.97 -12.20
C GLU A 1 5.59 13.95 -12.19
N THR A 2 5.45 12.80 -11.53
CA THR A 2 6.51 11.78 -11.46
C THR A 2 6.96 11.31 -12.84
N LYS A 3 6.02 10.99 -13.75
CA LYS A 3 6.34 10.59 -15.13
C LYS A 3 7.12 11.69 -15.86
N THR A 4 6.65 12.92 -15.77
CA THR A 4 7.32 14.07 -16.38
C THR A 4 8.74 14.29 -15.80
N ALA A 5 8.92 14.07 -14.50
CA ALA A 5 10.24 14.15 -13.88
C ALA A 5 11.17 13.02 -14.38
N CYS A 6 10.67 11.79 -14.49
CA CYS A 6 11.41 10.66 -15.05
C CYS A 6 11.88 10.97 -16.48
N GLU A 7 10.99 11.46 -17.33
CA GLU A 7 11.30 11.86 -18.70
C GLU A 7 12.35 12.95 -18.77
N LYS A 8 12.18 14.01 -17.93
CA LYS A 8 13.10 15.15 -17.89
C LYS A 8 14.52 14.75 -17.50
N TYR A 9 14.66 13.80 -16.58
CA TYR A 9 15.97 13.35 -16.08
C TYR A 9 16.49 12.06 -16.72
N GLY A 10 15.78 11.52 -17.71
CA GLY A 10 16.17 10.29 -18.41
C GLY A 10 16.11 9.05 -17.50
N ILE A 11 15.27 9.06 -16.48
CA ILE A 11 15.09 7.95 -15.54
C ILE A 11 13.99 7.03 -16.06
N LYS A 12 14.31 5.75 -16.18
CA LYS A 12 13.32 4.71 -16.51
C LYS A 12 13.20 3.75 -15.32
N PRO A 13 12.10 3.80 -14.56
CA PRO A 13 11.90 2.87 -13.46
C PRO A 13 11.63 1.45 -14.00
N ASP A 14 12.18 0.44 -13.32
CA ASP A 14 11.85 -0.96 -13.53
C ASP A 14 10.69 -1.37 -12.61
N MET A 15 10.67 -0.80 -11.41
CA MET A 15 9.71 -1.11 -10.37
C MET A 15 9.12 0.17 -9.76
N ILE A 16 7.80 0.16 -9.51
CA ILE A 16 7.08 1.29 -8.90
C ILE A 16 6.31 0.79 -7.69
N ILE A 17 6.62 1.34 -6.52
CA ILE A 17 6.10 0.92 -5.22
C ILE A 17 5.30 2.07 -4.59
N GLY A 18 4.10 1.79 -4.09
CA GLY A 18 3.31 2.79 -3.38
C GLY A 18 2.51 2.21 -2.25
N CYS A 19 2.29 3.01 -1.21
CA CYS A 19 1.40 2.63 -0.12
C CYS A 19 -0.06 2.62 -0.59
N ALA A 20 -0.84 1.68 -0.07
CA ALA A 20 -2.21 1.43 -0.48
C ALA A 20 -3.14 1.28 0.73
N GLY A 21 -4.05 2.25 0.87
CA GLY A 21 -5.21 2.17 1.73
C GLY A 21 -6.45 1.99 0.85
N GLY A 22 -7.22 3.06 0.59
CA GLY A 22 -8.29 3.05 -0.41
C GLY A 22 -7.80 3.07 -1.87
N GLY A 23 -6.53 3.34 -2.10
CA GLY A 23 -5.87 3.20 -3.40
C GLY A 23 -5.73 4.48 -4.22
N SER A 24 -6.29 5.62 -3.83
CA SER A 24 -6.26 6.83 -4.65
C SER A 24 -4.83 7.37 -4.87
N ASN A 25 -3.99 7.34 -3.84
CA ASN A 25 -2.60 7.79 -3.94
C ASN A 25 -1.79 6.87 -4.87
N LEU A 26 -1.85 5.57 -4.65
CA LEU A 26 -1.17 4.58 -5.51
C LEU A 26 -1.68 4.68 -6.95
N GLY A 27 -3.00 4.76 -7.15
CA GLY A 27 -3.61 4.90 -8.46
C GLY A 27 -3.12 6.12 -9.21
N GLY A 28 -3.01 7.27 -8.52
CA GLY A 28 -2.45 8.50 -9.08
C GLY A 28 -0.99 8.35 -9.51
N LEU A 29 -0.18 7.69 -8.67
CA LEU A 29 1.24 7.45 -8.97
C LEU A 29 1.43 6.55 -10.18
N ILE A 30 0.73 5.41 -10.24
CA ILE A 30 0.97 4.38 -11.27
C ILE A 30 0.25 4.63 -12.58
N SER A 31 -0.84 5.43 -12.61
CA SER A 31 -1.71 5.59 -13.79
C SER A 31 -0.96 5.83 -15.11
N PRO A 32 -0.01 6.77 -15.23
CA PRO A 32 0.65 7.03 -16.51
C PRO A 32 1.55 5.85 -16.95
N PHE A 33 2.20 5.18 -16.00
CA PHE A 33 3.05 4.02 -16.25
C PHE A 33 2.21 2.77 -16.55
N MET A 34 1.11 2.58 -15.83
CA MET A 34 0.17 1.49 -16.08
C MET A 34 -0.46 1.60 -17.48
N GLY A 35 -0.76 2.83 -17.92
CA GLY A 35 -1.23 3.07 -19.27
C GLY A 35 -0.25 2.58 -20.35
N GLU A 36 1.05 2.78 -20.17
CA GLU A 36 2.08 2.26 -21.08
C GLU A 36 2.17 0.73 -21.02
N LYS A 37 2.11 0.15 -19.81
CA LYS A 37 2.11 -1.32 -19.65
C LYS A 37 0.90 -1.96 -20.35
N LEU A 38 -0.29 -1.39 -20.17
CA LEU A 38 -1.52 -1.90 -20.81
C LEU A 38 -1.51 -1.79 -22.34
N ARG A 39 -0.77 -0.83 -22.89
CA ARG A 39 -0.57 -0.71 -24.35
C ARG A 39 0.61 -1.54 -24.88
N GLY A 40 1.33 -2.25 -24.00
CA GLY A 40 2.51 -3.02 -24.37
C GLY A 40 3.74 -2.18 -24.73
N GLU A 41 3.79 -0.93 -24.30
CA GLU A 41 4.88 0.02 -24.59
C GLU A 41 6.04 -0.12 -23.59
N ALA A 42 5.77 -0.61 -22.40
CA ALA A 42 6.76 -0.84 -21.34
C ALA A 42 6.31 -1.96 -20.39
N ASP A 43 7.27 -2.57 -19.71
CA ASP A 43 7.01 -3.61 -18.72
C ASP A 43 7.52 -3.16 -17.33
N TYR A 44 6.67 -2.45 -16.61
CA TYR A 44 6.93 -2.03 -15.23
C TYR A 44 6.42 -3.07 -14.24
N GLU A 45 7.16 -3.29 -13.16
CA GLU A 45 6.66 -3.98 -11.97
C GLU A 45 5.92 -2.98 -11.06
N PHE A 46 4.72 -3.32 -10.58
CA PHE A 46 3.98 -2.49 -9.64
C PHE A 46 3.73 -3.26 -8.35
N ILE A 47 4.03 -2.62 -7.21
CA ILE A 47 3.80 -3.20 -5.88
C ILE A 47 2.94 -2.25 -5.06
N ALA A 48 1.75 -2.71 -4.68
CA ALA A 48 0.92 -2.07 -3.66
C ALA A 48 1.39 -2.53 -2.28
N VAL A 49 1.59 -1.59 -1.35
CA VAL A 49 1.99 -1.93 0.02
C VAL A 49 0.92 -1.49 0.99
N GLU A 50 0.34 -2.45 1.69
CA GLU A 50 -0.72 -2.23 2.67
C GLU A 50 -0.27 -2.61 4.09
N PRO A 51 -0.92 -2.06 5.15
CA PRO A 51 -0.65 -2.49 6.51
C PRO A 51 -1.09 -3.94 6.73
N ALA A 52 -0.29 -4.72 7.45
CA ALA A 52 -0.67 -6.08 7.86
C ALA A 52 -1.94 -6.11 8.73
N SER A 53 -2.25 -4.99 9.39
CA SER A 53 -3.47 -4.80 10.18
C SER A 53 -4.74 -4.53 9.33
N CYS A 54 -4.57 -4.25 8.03
CA CYS A 54 -5.67 -3.93 7.11
C CYS A 54 -5.38 -4.49 5.69
N PRO A 55 -5.26 -5.83 5.54
CA PRO A 55 -4.71 -6.49 4.36
C PRO A 55 -5.78 -6.73 3.28
N SER A 56 -6.33 -5.65 2.71
CA SER A 56 -7.47 -5.74 1.78
C SER A 56 -7.13 -6.46 0.47
N LEU A 57 -5.96 -6.24 -0.11
CA LEU A 57 -5.51 -6.93 -1.33
C LEU A 57 -5.00 -8.34 -1.05
N THR A 58 -4.16 -8.49 0.01
CA THR A 58 -3.45 -9.74 0.26
C THR A 58 -4.31 -10.82 0.95
N ARG A 59 -5.34 -10.41 1.70
CA ARG A 59 -6.23 -11.34 2.43
C ARG A 59 -7.72 -11.06 2.25
N GLY A 60 -8.09 -10.00 1.52
CA GLY A 60 -9.47 -9.70 1.16
C GLY A 60 -10.01 -10.61 0.07
N VAL A 61 -11.30 -10.50 -0.19
CA VAL A 61 -11.99 -11.20 -1.27
C VAL A 61 -12.36 -10.22 -2.39
N TYR A 62 -12.32 -10.67 -3.65
CA TYR A 62 -12.74 -9.86 -4.79
C TYR A 62 -14.23 -10.00 -5.00
N ALA A 63 -15.01 -9.07 -4.46
CA ALA A 63 -16.46 -9.13 -4.42
C ALA A 63 -17.11 -7.75 -4.53
N TYR A 64 -18.43 -7.70 -4.69
CA TYR A 64 -19.20 -6.48 -4.55
C TYR A 64 -19.39 -6.13 -3.08
N ASP A 65 -19.07 -4.90 -2.71
CA ASP A 65 -19.23 -4.40 -1.35
C ASP A 65 -19.54 -2.90 -1.37
N PHE A 66 -19.96 -2.37 -0.22
CA PHE A 66 -20.16 -0.93 -0.03
C PHE A 66 -18.82 -0.23 0.21
N CYS A 67 -18.65 0.97 -0.35
CA CYS A 67 -17.49 1.80 -0.07
C CYS A 67 -17.56 2.46 1.31
N ASP A 68 -18.75 2.52 1.91
CA ASP A 68 -19.04 3.17 3.19
C ASP A 68 -19.69 2.20 4.17
N THR A 69 -19.50 2.45 5.48
CA THR A 69 -20.09 1.63 6.55
C THR A 69 -21.59 1.85 6.73
N GLY A 70 -22.13 2.95 6.18
CA GLY A 70 -23.57 3.28 6.20
C GLY A 70 -24.38 2.58 5.11
N ALA A 71 -23.72 1.86 4.20
CA ALA A 71 -24.35 1.20 3.05
C ALA A 71 -25.24 2.13 2.18
N VAL A 72 -24.80 3.38 2.04
CA VAL A 72 -25.51 4.42 1.28
C VAL A 72 -24.96 4.54 -0.14
N CYS A 73 -23.65 4.31 -0.33
CA CYS A 73 -23.02 4.32 -1.64
C CYS A 73 -23.44 3.10 -2.49
N PRO A 74 -23.43 3.22 -3.82
CA PRO A 74 -23.61 2.06 -4.69
C PRO A 74 -22.56 0.99 -4.41
N LEU A 75 -22.94 -0.27 -4.65
CA LEU A 75 -22.00 -1.40 -4.61
C LEU A 75 -20.91 -1.24 -5.67
N ALA A 76 -19.69 -1.49 -5.27
CA ALA A 76 -18.55 -1.50 -6.17
C ALA A 76 -17.80 -2.82 -6.04
N LYS A 77 -17.32 -3.36 -7.16
CA LYS A 77 -16.51 -4.58 -7.14
C LYS A 77 -15.09 -4.24 -6.75
N MET A 78 -14.60 -4.84 -5.66
CA MET A 78 -13.31 -4.51 -5.07
C MET A 78 -12.71 -5.69 -4.32
N TYR A 79 -11.43 -5.65 -4.03
CA TYR A 79 -10.86 -6.44 -2.96
C TYR A 79 -11.24 -5.81 -1.63
N THR A 80 -11.91 -6.56 -0.77
CA THR A 80 -12.49 -6.06 0.48
C THR A 80 -12.34 -7.03 1.63
N LEU A 81 -12.25 -6.49 2.84
CA LEU A 81 -12.33 -7.21 4.12
C LEU A 81 -13.77 -7.23 4.67
N GLY A 82 -14.73 -6.67 3.91
CA GLY A 82 -16.11 -6.41 4.31
C GLY A 82 -16.30 -5.00 4.86
N SER A 83 -17.37 -4.30 4.42
CA SER A 83 -17.68 -2.91 4.81
C SER A 83 -17.93 -2.73 6.31
N THR A 84 -18.15 -3.81 7.06
CA THR A 84 -18.28 -3.79 8.52
C THR A 84 -16.97 -4.07 9.25
N PHE A 85 -15.87 -4.31 8.54
CA PHE A 85 -14.54 -4.51 9.13
C PHE A 85 -14.07 -3.21 9.79
N ILE A 86 -13.62 -3.32 11.04
CA ILE A 86 -13.06 -2.19 11.80
C ILE A 86 -11.55 -2.42 11.90
N PRO A 87 -10.75 -1.66 11.15
CA PRO A 87 -9.29 -1.75 11.25
C PRO A 87 -8.80 -1.45 12.65
N SER A 88 -7.81 -2.21 13.14
CA SER A 88 -7.17 -1.93 14.41
C SER A 88 -6.50 -0.55 14.41
N ALA A 89 -6.25 0.00 15.59
CA ALA A 89 -5.55 1.26 15.73
C ALA A 89 -4.06 1.05 15.40
N ASN A 90 -3.66 1.43 14.20
CA ASN A 90 -2.27 1.56 13.80
C ASN A 90 -1.94 3.03 13.53
N HIS A 91 -0.65 3.37 13.48
CA HIS A 91 -0.18 4.75 13.28
C HIS A 91 -0.04 5.13 11.78
N ALA A 92 -0.83 4.55 10.91
CA ALA A 92 -0.95 4.90 9.50
C ALA A 92 -2.44 5.07 9.17
N GLY A 93 -3.07 6.11 9.71
CA GLY A 93 -4.50 6.38 9.61
C GLY A 93 -5.01 6.46 8.18
N GLY A 94 -4.20 7.00 7.28
CA GLY A 94 -4.50 7.11 5.85
C GLY A 94 -4.54 5.77 5.10
N LEU A 95 -4.12 4.65 5.72
CA LEU A 95 -4.17 3.32 5.11
C LEU A 95 -5.22 2.39 5.75
N ARG A 96 -6.03 2.88 6.68
CA ARG A 96 -7.04 2.08 7.40
C ARG A 96 -8.36 2.02 6.62
N TYR A 97 -8.38 1.20 5.58
CA TYR A 97 -9.56 0.99 4.71
C TYR A 97 -9.95 -0.48 4.68
N HIS A 98 -11.27 -0.75 4.64
CA HIS A 98 -11.78 -2.11 4.50
C HIS A 98 -11.69 -2.64 3.07
N GLY A 99 -11.60 -1.77 2.07
CA GLY A 99 -11.62 -2.13 0.66
C GLY A 99 -10.75 -1.23 -0.21
N MET A 100 -10.32 -1.77 -1.32
CA MET A 100 -9.47 -1.12 -2.32
C MET A 100 -10.32 -0.55 -3.46
N SER A 101 -9.87 0.54 -4.08
CA SER A 101 -10.53 1.10 -5.27
C SER A 101 -10.77 0.03 -6.33
N SER A 102 -11.92 0.10 -7.02
CA SER A 102 -12.29 -0.91 -8.03
C SER A 102 -11.28 -1.00 -9.17
N VAL A 103 -10.67 0.11 -9.56
CA VAL A 103 -9.65 0.13 -10.63
C VAL A 103 -8.40 -0.65 -10.21
N LEU A 104 -7.85 -0.37 -9.03
CA LEU A 104 -6.67 -1.10 -8.53
C LEU A 104 -6.99 -2.55 -8.22
N SER A 105 -8.19 -2.83 -7.71
CA SER A 105 -8.66 -4.19 -7.49
C SER A 105 -8.72 -4.99 -8.78
N GLN A 106 -9.20 -4.40 -9.87
CA GLN A 106 -9.21 -5.04 -11.18
C GLN A 106 -7.78 -5.28 -11.69
N LEU A 107 -6.89 -4.28 -11.62
CA LEU A 107 -5.50 -4.42 -12.06
C LEU A 107 -4.75 -5.51 -11.26
N TYR A 108 -5.00 -5.60 -9.96
CA TYR A 108 -4.45 -6.66 -9.13
C TYR A 108 -5.03 -8.03 -9.48
N HIS A 109 -6.36 -8.10 -9.67
CA HIS A 109 -7.05 -9.34 -10.06
C HIS A 109 -6.56 -9.90 -11.39
N ASP A 110 -6.30 -9.03 -12.36
CA ASP A 110 -5.81 -9.37 -13.69
C ASP A 110 -4.28 -9.60 -13.76
N GLY A 111 -3.58 -9.48 -12.62
CA GLY A 111 -2.15 -9.76 -12.52
C GLY A 111 -1.23 -8.66 -13.05
N TYR A 112 -1.73 -7.44 -13.28
CA TYR A 112 -0.91 -6.30 -13.71
C TYR A 112 -0.06 -5.70 -12.59
N MET A 113 -0.39 -5.99 -11.35
CA MET A 113 0.34 -5.54 -10.17
C MET A 113 0.32 -6.61 -9.08
N THR A 114 1.25 -6.51 -8.14
CA THR A 114 1.33 -7.35 -6.94
C THR A 114 1.01 -6.54 -5.69
N ALA A 115 0.80 -7.23 -4.56
CA ALA A 115 0.58 -6.58 -3.27
C ALA A 115 1.42 -7.22 -2.18
N ARG A 116 1.80 -6.43 -1.18
CA ARG A 116 2.46 -6.89 0.05
C ARG A 116 1.85 -6.22 1.25
N SER A 117 1.71 -6.95 2.33
CA SER A 117 1.35 -6.41 3.65
C SER A 117 2.59 -6.35 4.54
N VAL A 118 2.72 -5.27 5.33
CA VAL A 118 3.86 -5.04 6.21
C VAL A 118 3.40 -4.65 7.61
N GLU A 119 4.15 -5.09 8.61
CA GLU A 119 3.89 -4.80 10.02
C GLU A 119 4.39 -3.41 10.40
N GLN A 120 3.65 -2.71 11.29
CA GLN A 120 3.97 -1.33 11.61
C GLN A 120 5.33 -1.15 12.27
N THR A 121 5.81 -2.08 13.10
CA THR A 121 7.13 -1.98 13.72
C THR A 121 8.24 -2.01 12.67
N SER A 122 8.13 -2.86 11.65
CA SER A 122 9.05 -2.91 10.53
C SER A 122 9.00 -1.64 9.66
N VAL A 123 7.81 -1.05 9.53
CA VAL A 123 7.59 0.21 8.82
C VAL A 123 8.28 1.37 9.53
N PHE A 124 8.14 1.49 10.86
CA PHE A 124 8.81 2.54 11.63
C PHE A 124 10.34 2.37 11.67
N ALA A 125 10.83 1.14 11.74
CA ALA A 125 12.27 0.85 11.60
C ALA A 125 12.82 1.33 10.24
N ALA A 126 12.10 1.06 9.16
CA ALA A 126 12.46 1.52 7.82
C ALA A 126 12.39 3.06 7.70
N ALA A 127 11.38 3.68 8.33
CA ALA A 127 11.22 5.13 8.36
C ALA A 127 12.41 5.83 9.04
N GLU A 128 12.85 5.32 10.18
CA GLU A 128 14.02 5.88 10.87
C GLU A 128 15.33 5.61 10.11
N GLN A 129 15.47 4.44 9.50
CA GLN A 129 16.61 4.17 8.64
C GLN A 129 16.66 5.19 7.50
N PHE A 130 15.54 5.42 6.83
CA PHE A 130 15.41 6.39 5.75
C PHE A 130 15.72 7.82 6.22
N ALA A 131 15.19 8.21 7.38
CA ALA A 131 15.45 9.54 7.95
C ALA A 131 16.95 9.75 8.27
N ARG A 132 17.64 8.72 8.74
CA ARG A 132 19.09 8.77 9.03
C ARG A 132 19.95 8.83 7.77
N THR A 133 19.52 8.20 6.68
CA THR A 133 20.29 8.14 5.42
C THR A 133 19.99 9.31 4.50
N GLU A 134 18.72 9.73 4.39
CA GLU A 134 18.26 10.73 3.43
C GLU A 134 17.96 12.10 4.06
N GLY A 135 17.94 12.21 5.38
CA GLY A 135 17.62 13.46 6.09
C GLY A 135 16.15 13.87 5.99
N ILE A 136 15.26 12.96 5.62
CA ILE A 136 13.82 13.20 5.47
C ILE A 136 13.07 12.27 6.41
N LEU A 137 12.25 12.82 7.30
CA LEU A 137 11.35 12.03 8.17
C LEU A 137 10.04 11.76 7.41
N PRO A 138 9.78 10.51 6.99
CA PRO A 138 8.59 10.19 6.21
C PRO A 138 7.35 10.04 7.09
N ALA A 139 6.16 10.24 6.53
CA ALA A 139 4.92 9.84 7.16
C ALA A 139 4.85 8.30 7.31
N PRO A 140 4.17 7.76 8.34
CA PRO A 140 3.98 6.31 8.51
C PRO A 140 3.39 5.64 7.27
N GLU A 141 2.47 6.30 6.56
CA GLU A 141 1.90 5.81 5.32
C GLU A 141 2.97 5.57 4.25
N SER A 142 3.80 6.58 3.97
CA SER A 142 4.87 6.49 2.98
C SER A 142 5.93 5.45 3.36
N SER A 143 6.12 5.25 4.66
CA SER A 143 7.11 4.32 5.20
C SER A 143 6.78 2.86 4.88
N HIS A 144 5.52 2.54 4.57
CA HIS A 144 5.14 1.22 4.03
C HIS A 144 5.82 0.96 2.67
N ALA A 145 5.79 1.95 1.78
CA ALA A 145 6.49 1.86 0.49
C ALA A 145 8.01 1.82 0.66
N ILE A 146 8.56 2.60 1.59
CA ILE A 146 10.00 2.60 1.92
C ILE A 146 10.44 1.23 2.41
N ARG A 147 9.67 0.56 3.29
CA ARG A 147 10.01 -0.78 3.80
C ARG A 147 10.19 -1.77 2.64
N VAL A 148 9.24 -1.81 1.72
CA VAL A 148 9.30 -2.72 0.57
C VAL A 148 10.39 -2.30 -0.42
N ALA A 149 10.62 -1.00 -0.62
CA ALA A 149 11.72 -0.52 -1.46
C ALA A 149 13.10 -0.96 -0.93
N ILE A 150 13.29 -0.93 0.39
CA ILE A 150 14.50 -1.47 1.03
C ILE A 150 14.62 -2.97 0.81
N ASP A 151 13.52 -3.73 0.97
CA ASP A 151 13.52 -5.19 0.75
C ASP A 151 13.89 -5.55 -0.69
N GLU A 152 13.32 -4.84 -1.68
CA GLU A 152 13.65 -5.07 -3.09
C GLU A 152 15.09 -4.66 -3.42
N ALA A 153 15.58 -3.54 -2.87
CA ALA A 153 16.98 -3.14 -3.04
C ALA A 153 17.96 -4.18 -2.43
N MET A 154 17.60 -4.76 -1.29
CA MET A 154 18.39 -5.84 -0.69
C MET A 154 18.40 -7.11 -1.55
N LYS A 155 17.27 -7.47 -2.16
CA LYS A 155 17.23 -8.58 -3.14
C LYS A 155 18.13 -8.31 -4.35
N CYS A 156 18.05 -7.08 -4.90
CA CYS A 156 18.94 -6.68 -5.99
C CYS A 156 20.42 -6.82 -5.61
N LYS A 157 20.77 -6.43 -4.39
CA LYS A 157 22.14 -6.60 -3.87
C LYS A 157 22.55 -8.07 -3.77
N GLU A 158 21.64 -8.94 -3.35
CA GLU A 158 21.92 -10.38 -3.20
C GLU A 158 22.02 -11.09 -4.56
N THR A 159 21.16 -10.72 -5.51
CA THR A 159 21.14 -11.33 -6.85
C THR A 159 22.15 -10.72 -7.82
N GLY A 160 22.66 -9.51 -7.54
CA GLY A 160 23.48 -8.72 -8.46
C GLY A 160 22.68 -8.09 -9.60
N GLU A 161 21.36 -8.10 -9.53
CA GLU A 161 20.47 -7.49 -10.52
C GLU A 161 20.41 -5.97 -10.33
N GLU A 162 20.61 -5.20 -11.40
CA GLU A 162 20.51 -3.75 -11.38
C GLU A 162 19.07 -3.33 -11.72
N LYS A 163 18.40 -2.62 -10.80
CA LYS A 163 17.04 -2.07 -10.99
C LYS A 163 16.92 -0.64 -10.50
N THR A 164 16.14 0.14 -11.22
CA THR A 164 15.69 1.46 -10.78
C THR A 164 14.35 1.31 -10.06
N ILE A 165 14.36 1.49 -8.73
CA ILE A 165 13.19 1.39 -7.87
C ILE A 165 12.64 2.78 -7.60
N LEU A 166 11.42 3.04 -8.06
CA LEU A 166 10.67 4.27 -7.78
C LEU A 166 9.66 3.97 -6.68
N PHE A 167 9.60 4.79 -5.64
CA PHE A 167 8.57 4.67 -4.62
C PHE A 167 7.90 6.01 -4.31
N GLY A 168 6.65 5.96 -3.84
CA GLY A 168 5.88 7.15 -3.46
C GLY A 168 6.25 7.64 -2.07
N LEU A 169 6.92 8.79 -1.96
CA LEU A 169 7.17 9.51 -0.72
C LEU A 169 6.12 10.61 -0.57
N THR A 170 5.00 10.31 0.05
CA THR A 170 3.75 11.08 -0.06
C THR A 170 3.37 11.87 1.19
N GLY A 171 4.20 11.92 2.19
CA GLY A 171 3.92 12.68 3.41
C GLY A 171 5.13 12.85 4.30
N THR A 172 5.04 13.84 5.19
CA THR A 172 6.04 14.12 6.22
C THR A 172 5.64 13.51 7.55
N GLY A 173 6.60 12.99 8.31
CA GLY A 173 6.41 12.44 9.64
C GLY A 173 6.38 13.45 10.78
N TYR A 174 6.53 14.75 10.48
CA TYR A 174 6.56 15.78 11.54
C TYR A 174 5.27 15.88 12.35
N PHE A 175 4.15 15.43 11.80
CA PHE A 175 2.88 15.38 12.51
C PHE A 175 2.68 14.06 13.29
N ASP A 176 3.60 13.10 13.14
CA ASP A 176 3.52 11.75 13.69
C ASP A 176 4.58 11.48 14.76
N MET A 177 5.18 12.53 15.33
CA MET A 177 6.27 12.43 16.32
C MET A 177 5.90 11.58 17.52
N VAL A 178 4.63 11.60 17.96
CA VAL A 178 4.15 10.76 19.05
C VAL A 178 4.22 9.27 18.69
N ALA A 179 3.95 8.92 17.43
CA ALA A 179 4.06 7.54 16.97
C ALA A 179 5.53 7.09 16.90
N TYR A 180 6.43 7.95 16.41
CA TYR A 180 7.87 7.70 16.43
C TYR A 180 8.40 7.54 17.85
N GLN A 181 7.94 8.38 18.79
CA GLN A 181 8.30 8.24 20.21
C GLN A 181 7.87 6.86 20.76
N LYS A 182 6.61 6.46 20.55
CA LYS A 182 6.12 5.14 20.99
C LYS A 182 6.93 3.99 20.40
N PHE A 183 7.35 4.12 19.14
CA PHE A 183 8.22 3.11 18.51
C PHE A 183 9.57 3.03 19.25
N ASN A 184 10.21 4.17 19.51
CA ASN A 184 11.50 4.22 20.23
C ASN A 184 11.40 3.79 21.71
N ASP A 185 10.27 4.04 22.34
CA ASP A 185 9.99 3.61 23.73
C ASP A 185 9.56 2.14 23.82
N HIS A 186 9.54 1.40 22.69
CA HIS A 186 9.08 0.01 22.58
C HIS A 186 7.63 -0.21 23.03
N GLU A 187 6.79 0.79 22.91
CA GLU A 187 5.35 0.75 23.23
C GLU A 187 4.48 0.39 22.03
N MET A 188 5.08 0.23 20.86
CA MET A 188 4.36 -0.15 19.62
C MET A 188 4.32 -1.67 19.46
N SER A 189 3.16 -2.20 19.12
CA SER A 189 2.97 -3.62 18.84
C SER A 189 2.34 -3.83 17.45
N ASP A 190 2.68 -4.93 16.83
CA ASP A 190 2.06 -5.34 15.57
C ASP A 190 0.71 -6.01 15.83
N TYR A 191 -0.18 -5.88 14.87
CA TYR A 191 -1.46 -6.56 14.85
C TYR A 191 -1.75 -7.08 13.45
N ILE A 192 -2.06 -8.36 13.37
CA ILE A 192 -2.50 -9.04 12.15
C ILE A 192 -3.86 -9.66 12.47
N PRO A 193 -4.95 -9.30 11.77
CA PRO A 193 -6.26 -9.89 12.02
C PRO A 193 -6.23 -11.38 11.75
N THR A 194 -6.91 -12.15 12.59
CA THR A 194 -7.08 -13.60 12.39
C THR A 194 -8.04 -13.89 11.23
N ASP A 195 -8.03 -15.11 10.74
CA ASP A 195 -8.97 -15.51 9.67
C ASP A 195 -10.42 -15.47 10.16
N GLU A 196 -10.65 -15.77 11.43
CA GLU A 196 -11.97 -15.68 12.07
C GLU A 196 -12.47 -14.25 12.13
N GLU A 197 -11.61 -13.29 12.51
CA GLU A 197 -11.95 -11.86 12.55
C GLU A 197 -12.31 -11.32 11.17
N LEU A 198 -11.53 -11.69 10.14
CA LEU A 198 -11.83 -11.32 8.76
C LEU A 198 -13.14 -11.94 8.28
N LYS A 199 -13.37 -13.20 8.59
CA LYS A 199 -14.57 -13.92 8.19
C LYS A 199 -15.84 -13.28 8.73
N VAL A 200 -15.85 -12.80 9.97
CA VAL A 200 -17.02 -12.13 10.58
C VAL A 200 -17.53 -10.97 9.75
N SER A 201 -16.64 -10.15 9.20
CA SER A 201 -17.02 -9.02 8.36
C SER A 201 -17.35 -9.44 6.93
N MET A 202 -16.61 -10.41 6.37
CA MET A 202 -16.86 -10.92 5.02
C MET A 202 -18.22 -11.63 4.91
N ASP A 203 -18.64 -12.36 5.95
CA ASP A 203 -19.94 -13.06 5.98
C ASP A 203 -21.14 -12.08 6.00
N ARG A 204 -20.89 -10.80 6.30
CA ARG A 204 -21.91 -9.73 6.31
C ARG A 204 -21.97 -8.94 5.01
N MET A 205 -21.12 -9.23 4.05
CA MET A 205 -21.12 -8.54 2.76
C MET A 205 -22.45 -8.77 1.99
N PRO A 206 -22.86 -7.83 1.13
CA PRO A 206 -24.03 -8.02 0.28
C PRO A 206 -23.85 -9.24 -0.62
N LYS A 207 -24.92 -10.04 -0.71
CA LYS A 207 -24.98 -11.14 -1.66
C LYS A 207 -25.53 -10.58 -2.97
N VAL A 208 -24.71 -10.65 -4.01
CA VAL A 208 -25.08 -10.23 -5.36
C VAL A 208 -25.18 -11.48 -6.22
N ASP A 209 -26.36 -11.72 -6.78
CA ASP A 209 -26.64 -12.84 -7.70
C ASP A 209 -26.05 -12.57 -9.09
#